data_c23c82a48a4a61160b45ed93de26e45e
#
_entry.id   c23c82a48a4a61160b45ed93de26e45e
#
_cell.length_a   1.000
_cell.length_b   1.000
_cell.length_c   1.000
_cell.angle_alpha   90.00
_cell.angle_beta   90.00
_cell.angle_gamma   90.00
#
_symmetry.space_group_name_H-M   'P 1'
#
loop_
_entity.id
_entity.type
_entity.pdbx_description
1 polymer ?
#
loop_
_entity_poly.entity_id
_entity_poly.type
_entity_poly.pdbx_seq_one_letter_code
_entity_poly.pdbx_strand_id
1 'polypeptide(L)'
;VDAWKPLNDGFERLCEKYPRFKNTNNINHLGTLGTGNHFIELCLDENNDVWVMLHSGSRGVGNRIGSHFIELAKKDMERWFINLPDKDMAYIPEGSDYFNDYVQAVGWAQDFAMANRVLMMNNTLQAIQDVLKIPFQANVEAVNCHHNYISHEHHYGKDVWVTRKGAVSAKKGEMGIIPGSMGAKSFIVRGLGNEESFCSCSHGAGRIMSRSEAKRRVSLDEHIKATQGVECRKDESVIDETPSAYKPIEAVICLLYTSDAA
;
A
#
# COMPACT_ATOMS: atom_id res chain seq x y z
N VAL A 1 13.80 9.24 -18.03
CA VAL A 1 14.08 8.53 -16.77
C VAL A 1 14.12 7.05 -17.06
N ASP A 2 15.23 6.37 -16.77
CA ASP A 2 15.44 4.96 -17.17
C ASP A 2 14.37 4.02 -16.58
N ALA A 3 13.89 4.28 -15.38
CA ALA A 3 12.83 3.51 -14.75
C ALA A 3 11.44 3.63 -15.44
N TRP A 4 11.24 4.60 -16.30
CA TRP A 4 10.01 4.72 -17.09
C TRP A 4 10.02 3.82 -18.32
N LYS A 5 11.19 3.55 -18.90
CA LYS A 5 11.31 2.79 -20.16
C LYS A 5 10.52 1.47 -20.14
N PRO A 6 10.66 0.60 -19.13
CA PRO A 6 9.90 -0.65 -19.10
C PRO A 6 8.38 -0.47 -18.91
N LEU A 7 7.94 0.69 -18.41
CA LEU A 7 6.54 1.00 -18.16
C LEU A 7 5.84 1.66 -19.36
N ASN A 8 6.62 2.28 -20.25
CA ASN A 8 6.12 3.14 -21.33
C ASN A 8 5.13 2.43 -22.25
N ASP A 9 5.52 1.31 -22.82
CA ASP A 9 4.72 0.60 -23.83
C ASP A 9 3.39 0.08 -23.26
N GLY A 10 3.43 -0.36 -21.99
CA GLY A 10 2.21 -0.75 -21.27
C GLY A 10 1.27 0.43 -21.06
N PHE A 11 1.84 1.59 -20.71
CA PHE A 11 1.06 2.81 -20.51
C PHE A 11 0.47 3.34 -21.81
N GLU A 12 1.21 3.33 -22.91
CA GLU A 12 0.70 3.75 -24.22
C GLU A 12 -0.49 2.89 -24.66
N ARG A 13 -0.38 1.57 -24.54
CA ARG A 13 -1.51 0.64 -24.84
C ARG A 13 -2.74 0.94 -23.98
N LEU A 14 -2.56 1.20 -22.69
CA LEU A 14 -3.67 1.59 -21.80
C LEU A 14 -4.29 2.93 -22.23
N CYS A 15 -3.47 3.90 -22.66
CA CYS A 15 -3.93 5.19 -23.10
C CYS A 15 -4.61 5.18 -24.47
N GLU A 16 -4.25 4.25 -25.36
CA GLU A 16 -4.96 4.05 -26.63
C GLU A 16 -6.41 3.62 -26.37
N LYS A 17 -6.60 2.66 -25.47
CA LYS A 17 -7.93 2.15 -25.12
C LYS A 17 -8.69 3.07 -24.18
N TYR A 18 -7.99 3.72 -23.27
CA TYR A 18 -8.55 4.62 -22.25
C TYR A 18 -7.86 6.01 -22.29
N PRO A 19 -8.20 6.90 -23.24
CA PRO A 19 -7.54 8.20 -23.40
C PRO A 19 -7.55 9.09 -22.16
N ARG A 20 -8.50 8.85 -21.24
CA ARG A 20 -8.58 9.57 -19.95
C ARG A 20 -7.34 9.41 -19.06
N PHE A 21 -6.48 8.42 -19.32
CA PHE A 21 -5.24 8.21 -18.57
C PHE A 21 -4.06 9.03 -19.11
N LYS A 22 -4.14 9.59 -20.34
CA LYS A 22 -3.04 10.36 -20.97
C LYS A 22 -2.56 11.55 -20.14
N ASN A 23 -3.49 12.29 -19.55
CA ASN A 23 -3.20 13.54 -18.86
C ASN A 23 -2.80 13.29 -17.40
N THR A 24 -1.75 12.50 -17.19
CA THR A 24 -1.20 12.20 -15.88
C THR A 24 0.30 12.50 -15.87
N ASN A 25 0.77 13.12 -14.78
CA ASN A 25 2.18 13.51 -14.64
C ASN A 25 3.04 12.33 -14.13
N ASN A 26 2.88 11.16 -14.76
CA ASN A 26 3.36 9.89 -14.20
C ASN A 26 4.88 9.81 -14.13
N ILE A 27 5.58 10.28 -15.18
CA ILE A 27 7.05 10.24 -15.24
C ILE A 27 7.66 11.04 -14.09
N ASN A 28 7.10 12.20 -13.79
CA ASN A 28 7.55 13.06 -12.69
C ASN A 28 7.14 12.55 -11.31
N HIS A 29 6.20 11.61 -11.25
CA HIS A 29 5.80 10.97 -9.99
C HIS A 29 6.68 9.78 -9.60
N LEU A 30 7.47 9.23 -10.52
CA LEU A 30 8.43 8.17 -10.19
C LEU A 30 9.50 8.67 -9.22
N GLY A 31 9.78 7.89 -8.19
CA GLY A 31 10.72 8.25 -7.14
C GLY A 31 10.18 9.30 -6.15
N THR A 32 8.86 9.52 -6.10
CA THR A 32 8.25 10.51 -5.18
C THR A 32 7.35 9.85 -4.15
N LEU A 33 7.34 10.41 -2.93
CA LEU A 33 6.63 9.86 -1.79
C LEU A 33 5.11 9.94 -1.95
N GLY A 34 4.58 11.08 -2.26
CA GLY A 34 3.14 11.33 -2.29
C GLY A 34 2.61 11.99 -1.04
N THR A 35 1.31 11.84 -0.86
CA THR A 35 0.57 12.45 0.25
C THR A 35 -0.24 11.38 1.00
N GLY A 36 -0.82 11.76 2.11
CA GLY A 36 -1.63 10.87 2.95
C GLY A 36 -0.77 10.07 3.91
N ASN A 37 -1.04 8.78 4.02
CA ASN A 37 -0.32 7.85 4.88
C ASN A 37 1.00 7.35 4.28
N HIS A 38 1.53 8.01 3.25
CA HIS A 38 2.85 7.68 2.70
C HIS A 38 3.95 8.28 3.58
N PHE A 39 5.00 7.50 3.85
CA PHE A 39 6.09 7.91 4.72
C PHE A 39 7.41 7.25 4.35
N ILE A 40 8.50 7.83 4.84
CA ILE A 40 9.84 7.25 4.93
C ILE A 40 10.22 7.36 6.39
N GLU A 41 10.69 6.28 6.98
CA GLU A 41 11.02 6.18 8.39
C GLU A 41 12.34 5.45 8.59
N LEU A 42 13.12 5.92 9.56
CA LEU A 42 14.28 5.21 10.10
C LEU A 42 13.85 4.61 11.44
N CYS A 43 13.96 3.30 11.56
CA CYS A 43 13.59 2.54 12.74
C CYS A 43 14.81 1.83 13.31
N LEU A 44 14.76 1.51 14.61
CA LEU A 44 15.68 0.59 15.25
C LEU A 44 14.93 -0.70 15.61
N ASP A 45 15.56 -1.84 15.38
CA ASP A 45 15.05 -3.11 15.86
C ASP A 45 15.53 -3.42 17.30
N GLU A 46 15.22 -4.62 17.76
CA GLU A 46 15.57 -5.08 19.13
C GLU A 46 17.08 -5.19 19.36
N ASN A 47 17.88 -5.26 18.29
CA ASN A 47 19.35 -5.32 18.34
C ASN A 47 19.99 -3.94 18.16
N ASN A 48 19.21 -2.88 17.99
CA ASN A 48 19.60 -1.54 17.57
C ASN A 48 20.18 -1.47 16.15
N ASP A 49 19.81 -2.41 15.28
CA ASP A 49 20.10 -2.30 13.86
C ASP A 49 19.14 -1.31 13.20
N VAL A 50 19.67 -0.53 12.24
CA VAL A 50 18.91 0.53 11.56
C VAL A 50 18.16 -0.07 10.38
N TRP A 51 16.86 0.15 10.36
CA TRP A 51 15.97 -0.19 9.26
C TRP A 51 15.48 1.06 8.55
N VAL A 52 15.46 1.01 7.22
CA VAL A 52 14.82 2.03 6.40
C VAL A 52 13.50 1.48 5.90
N MET A 53 12.42 2.05 6.36
CA MET A 53 11.06 1.68 5.94
C MET A 53 10.46 2.79 5.08
N LEU A 54 9.81 2.42 3.98
CA LEU A 54 9.04 3.35 3.18
C LEU A 54 7.68 2.75 2.78
N HIS A 55 6.67 3.60 2.79
CA HIS A 55 5.33 3.27 2.35
C HIS A 55 4.91 4.22 1.24
N SER A 56 4.76 3.72 0.02
CA SER A 56 4.28 4.45 -1.14
C SER A 56 3.73 3.49 -2.19
N GLY A 57 2.93 4.00 -3.11
CA GLY A 57 2.23 3.21 -4.11
C GLY A 57 2.29 3.78 -5.52
N SER A 58 1.28 3.46 -6.32
CA SER A 58 1.16 3.81 -7.74
C SER A 58 0.82 5.28 -8.01
N ARG A 59 0.85 6.13 -6.98
CA ARG A 59 0.61 7.57 -7.09
C ARG A 59 -0.78 7.87 -7.71
N GLY A 60 -0.94 9.04 -8.30
CA GLY A 60 -2.22 9.47 -8.86
C GLY A 60 -2.73 8.64 -10.03
N VAL A 61 -1.84 8.00 -10.80
CA VAL A 61 -2.24 7.18 -11.95
C VAL A 61 -2.99 5.92 -11.50
N GLY A 62 -2.50 5.22 -10.46
CA GLY A 62 -3.20 4.04 -9.95
C GLY A 62 -4.55 4.39 -9.35
N ASN A 63 -4.68 5.53 -8.69
CA ASN A 63 -5.99 6.01 -8.22
C ASN A 63 -6.97 6.24 -9.40
N ARG A 64 -6.52 6.85 -10.50
CA ARG A 64 -7.36 7.06 -11.69
C ARG A 64 -7.77 5.75 -12.34
N ILE A 65 -6.85 4.78 -12.44
CA ILE A 65 -7.14 3.44 -12.94
C ILE A 65 -8.19 2.77 -12.06
N GLY A 66 -7.94 2.71 -10.76
CA GLY A 66 -8.87 2.11 -9.80
C GLY A 66 -10.26 2.74 -9.84
N SER A 67 -10.36 4.07 -9.79
CA SER A 67 -11.64 4.78 -9.86
C SER A 67 -12.39 4.48 -11.16
N HIS A 68 -11.69 4.41 -12.29
CA HIS A 68 -12.31 4.08 -13.57
C HIS A 68 -12.98 2.71 -13.57
N PHE A 69 -12.26 1.67 -13.14
CA PHE A 69 -12.80 0.31 -13.13
C PHE A 69 -13.85 0.10 -12.04
N ILE A 70 -13.76 0.81 -10.91
CA ILE A 70 -14.83 0.85 -9.90
C ILE A 70 -16.12 1.43 -10.50
N GLU A 71 -16.03 2.53 -11.27
CA GLU A 71 -17.19 3.11 -11.96
C GLU A 71 -17.79 2.13 -12.97
N LEU A 72 -16.96 1.41 -13.74
CA LEU A 72 -17.43 0.38 -14.69
C LEU A 72 -18.11 -0.77 -13.96
N ALA A 73 -17.50 -1.29 -12.88
CA ALA A 73 -18.08 -2.35 -12.08
C ALA A 73 -19.47 -1.96 -11.52
N LYS A 74 -19.60 -0.74 -10.98
CA LYS A 74 -20.88 -0.23 -10.47
C LYS A 74 -21.93 -0.15 -11.58
N LYS A 75 -21.57 0.32 -12.77
CA LYS A 75 -22.47 0.37 -13.93
C LYS A 75 -22.91 -1.03 -14.41
N ASP A 76 -22.01 -1.99 -14.40
CA ASP A 76 -22.34 -3.37 -14.77
C ASP A 76 -23.29 -4.00 -13.75
N MET A 77 -23.11 -3.76 -12.44
CA MET A 77 -24.08 -4.20 -11.42
C MET A 77 -25.47 -3.62 -11.66
N GLU A 78 -25.56 -2.33 -11.99
CA GLU A 78 -26.83 -1.67 -12.33
C GLU A 78 -27.44 -2.26 -13.63
N ARG A 79 -26.63 -2.43 -14.67
CA ARG A 79 -27.06 -3.00 -15.96
C ARG A 79 -27.61 -4.42 -15.84
N TRP A 80 -27.04 -5.23 -14.94
CA TRP A 80 -27.43 -6.62 -14.73
C TRP A 80 -28.44 -6.78 -13.58
N PHE A 81 -28.99 -5.68 -13.04
CA PHE A 81 -29.93 -5.66 -11.91
C PHE A 81 -29.41 -6.42 -10.67
N ILE A 82 -28.09 -6.38 -10.44
CA ILE A 82 -27.47 -6.99 -9.28
C ILE A 82 -27.53 -6.01 -8.11
N ASN A 83 -28.33 -6.35 -7.09
CA ASN A 83 -28.42 -5.59 -5.86
C ASN A 83 -27.34 -6.05 -4.88
N LEU A 84 -26.38 -5.19 -4.59
CA LEU A 84 -25.35 -5.42 -3.60
C LEU A 84 -25.75 -4.80 -2.26
N PRO A 85 -25.41 -5.46 -1.11
CA PRO A 85 -25.64 -4.87 0.22
C PRO A 85 -24.90 -3.54 0.38
N ASP A 86 -23.74 -3.41 -0.25
CA ASP A 86 -22.95 -2.19 -0.35
C ASP A 86 -22.46 -2.02 -1.79
N LYS A 87 -22.66 -0.81 -2.35
CA LYS A 87 -22.20 -0.48 -3.71
C LYS A 87 -20.69 -0.59 -3.89
N ASP A 88 -19.92 -0.51 -2.82
CA ASP A 88 -18.46 -0.68 -2.86
C ASP A 88 -18.02 -2.14 -2.98
N MET A 89 -18.96 -3.09 -2.91
CA MET A 89 -18.77 -4.49 -3.25
C MET A 89 -18.93 -4.80 -4.74
N ALA A 90 -19.09 -3.79 -5.61
CA ALA A 90 -19.18 -3.99 -7.04
C ALA A 90 -17.94 -4.72 -7.58
N TYR A 91 -18.13 -5.64 -8.51
CA TYR A 91 -17.09 -6.50 -9.06
C TYR A 91 -17.17 -6.57 -10.59
N ILE A 92 -16.07 -6.97 -11.21
CA ILE A 92 -15.96 -7.23 -12.65
C ILE A 92 -15.80 -8.76 -12.79
N PRO A 93 -16.81 -9.47 -13.31
CA PRO A 93 -16.73 -10.93 -13.48
C PRO A 93 -15.64 -11.32 -14.48
N GLU A 94 -14.96 -12.44 -14.23
CA GLU A 94 -14.09 -13.05 -15.21
C GLU A 94 -14.89 -13.38 -16.48
N GLY A 95 -14.30 -13.10 -17.65
CA GLY A 95 -14.95 -13.26 -18.94
C GLY A 95 -15.85 -12.09 -19.36
N SER A 96 -16.01 -11.05 -18.54
CA SER A 96 -16.67 -9.81 -18.96
C SER A 96 -15.77 -8.96 -19.85
N ASP A 97 -16.38 -8.01 -20.58
CA ASP A 97 -15.69 -7.14 -21.56
C ASP A 97 -14.53 -6.35 -20.95
N TYR A 98 -14.60 -6.03 -19.64
CA TYR A 98 -13.63 -5.18 -18.95
C TYR A 98 -12.63 -5.96 -18.10
N PHE A 99 -12.82 -7.27 -17.92
CA PHE A 99 -12.00 -8.04 -16.97
C PHE A 99 -10.52 -8.05 -17.34
N ASN A 100 -10.20 -8.39 -18.58
CA ASN A 100 -8.82 -8.45 -19.05
C ASN A 100 -8.15 -7.07 -19.00
N ASP A 101 -8.88 -6.02 -19.33
CA ASP A 101 -8.39 -4.65 -19.25
C ASP A 101 -8.10 -4.23 -17.81
N TYR A 102 -9.00 -4.59 -16.90
CA TYR A 102 -8.81 -4.36 -15.47
C TYR A 102 -7.54 -5.04 -14.96
N VAL A 103 -7.35 -6.32 -15.26
CA VAL A 103 -6.16 -7.08 -14.85
C VAL A 103 -4.89 -6.44 -15.42
N GLN A 104 -4.87 -6.08 -16.71
CA GLN A 104 -3.71 -5.43 -17.33
C GLN A 104 -3.43 -4.05 -16.74
N ALA A 105 -4.45 -3.23 -16.52
CA ALA A 105 -4.29 -1.88 -16.00
C ALA A 105 -3.82 -1.89 -14.54
N VAL A 106 -4.36 -2.78 -13.71
CA VAL A 106 -3.92 -2.94 -12.32
C VAL A 106 -2.52 -3.53 -12.26
N GLY A 107 -2.20 -4.53 -13.09
CA GLY A 107 -0.85 -5.09 -13.22
C GLY A 107 0.18 -4.00 -13.56
N TRP A 108 -0.12 -3.18 -14.55
CA TRP A 108 0.75 -2.04 -14.89
C TRP A 108 0.91 -1.05 -13.71
N ALA A 109 -0.17 -0.77 -12.97
CA ALA A 109 -0.10 0.10 -11.80
C ALA A 109 0.72 -0.50 -10.64
N GLN A 110 0.73 -1.83 -10.52
CA GLN A 110 1.59 -2.56 -9.58
C GLN A 110 3.07 -2.44 -9.96
N ASP A 111 3.39 -2.60 -11.25
CA ASP A 111 4.76 -2.43 -11.77
C ASP A 111 5.25 -0.99 -11.56
N PHE A 112 4.38 0.00 -11.81
CA PHE A 112 4.68 1.40 -11.53
C PHE A 112 4.94 1.62 -10.03
N ALA A 113 4.13 1.06 -9.14
CA ALA A 113 4.31 1.18 -7.70
C ALA A 113 5.62 0.53 -7.23
N MET A 114 5.98 -0.62 -7.81
CA MET A 114 7.25 -1.29 -7.54
C MET A 114 8.43 -0.42 -7.96
N ALA A 115 8.43 0.09 -9.19
CA ALA A 115 9.47 0.97 -9.70
C ALA A 115 9.59 2.26 -8.86
N ASN A 116 8.45 2.83 -8.44
CA ASN A 116 8.43 4.01 -7.57
C ASN A 116 9.14 3.74 -6.23
N ARG A 117 8.84 2.62 -5.56
CA ARG A 117 9.45 2.26 -4.28
C ARG A 117 10.95 1.98 -4.41
N VAL A 118 11.38 1.28 -5.47
CA VAL A 118 12.81 1.02 -5.72
C VAL A 118 13.57 2.33 -5.91
N LEU A 119 13.06 3.25 -6.71
CA LEU A 119 13.71 4.56 -6.90
C LEU A 119 13.76 5.37 -5.61
N MET A 120 12.67 5.37 -4.85
CA MET A 120 12.62 6.07 -3.57
C MET A 120 13.64 5.50 -2.58
N MET A 121 13.72 4.16 -2.46
CA MET A 121 14.67 3.51 -1.57
C MET A 121 16.11 3.88 -1.96
N ASN A 122 16.46 3.79 -3.23
CA ASN A 122 17.78 4.17 -3.73
C ASN A 122 18.12 5.63 -3.41
N ASN A 123 17.17 6.55 -3.65
CA ASN A 123 17.35 7.97 -3.33
C ASN A 123 17.49 8.20 -1.81
N THR A 124 16.74 7.48 -0.99
CA THR A 124 16.82 7.57 0.47
C THR A 124 18.16 7.09 0.99
N LEU A 125 18.62 5.93 0.53
CA LEU A 125 19.93 5.37 0.91
C LEU A 125 21.07 6.30 0.48
N GLN A 126 21.00 6.86 -0.72
CA GLN A 126 21.97 7.85 -1.18
C GLN A 126 21.98 9.10 -0.30
N ALA A 127 20.80 9.64 0.05
CA ALA A 127 20.69 10.80 0.93
C ALA A 127 21.28 10.52 2.34
N ILE A 128 21.04 9.33 2.88
CA ILE A 128 21.63 8.90 4.17
C ILE A 128 23.16 8.86 4.06
N GLN A 129 23.68 8.26 2.99
CA GLN A 129 25.13 8.17 2.77
C GLN A 129 25.76 9.56 2.63
N ASP A 130 25.12 10.48 1.92
CA ASP A 130 25.60 11.86 1.74
C ASP A 130 25.64 12.66 3.04
N VAL A 131 24.70 12.38 3.96
CA VAL A 131 24.66 13.01 5.28
C VAL A 131 25.69 12.41 6.24
N LEU A 132 25.75 11.09 6.32
CA LEU A 132 26.63 10.40 7.25
C LEU A 132 28.11 10.48 6.85
N LYS A 133 28.39 10.59 5.53
CA LYS A 133 29.76 10.60 4.94
C LYS A 133 30.61 9.38 5.33
N ILE A 134 29.99 8.30 5.76
CA ILE A 134 30.62 7.01 6.05
C ILE A 134 30.02 5.96 5.13
N PRO A 135 30.84 5.05 4.58
CA PRO A 135 30.31 3.96 3.79
C PRO A 135 29.53 2.99 4.69
N PHE A 136 28.34 2.60 4.25
CA PHE A 136 27.58 1.52 4.87
C PHE A 136 27.08 0.58 3.77
N GLN A 137 26.79 -0.65 4.14
CA GLN A 137 26.11 -1.60 3.27
C GLN A 137 24.69 -1.78 3.79
N ALA A 138 23.71 -1.58 2.91
CA ALA A 138 22.36 -2.01 3.19
C ALA A 138 22.27 -3.52 2.94
N ASN A 139 22.15 -4.31 4.00
CA ASN A 139 21.81 -5.72 3.88
C ASN A 139 20.36 -5.84 3.44
N VAL A 140 20.15 -6.54 2.35
CA VAL A 140 18.87 -6.58 1.67
C VAL A 140 18.07 -7.78 2.16
N GLU A 141 17.53 -7.72 3.37
CA GLU A 141 16.24 -8.33 3.61
C GLU A 141 15.17 -7.32 3.20
N ALA A 142 15.16 -6.95 1.93
CA ALA A 142 14.22 -5.99 1.41
C ALA A 142 12.86 -6.66 1.22
N VAL A 143 11.96 -6.38 2.14
CA VAL A 143 10.55 -6.75 1.97
C VAL A 143 9.89 -5.67 1.11
N ASN A 144 9.53 -6.00 -0.12
CA ASN A 144 8.81 -5.09 -1.02
C ASN A 144 7.46 -5.71 -1.40
N CYS A 145 6.44 -5.42 -0.61
CA CYS A 145 5.11 -6.00 -0.77
C CYS A 145 4.08 -5.01 -1.31
N HIS A 146 3.08 -5.53 -2.00
CA HIS A 146 1.88 -4.81 -2.41
C HIS A 146 0.76 -5.05 -1.38
N HIS A 147 -0.09 -4.03 -1.18
CA HIS A 147 -1.26 -4.12 -0.31
C HIS A 147 -2.57 -3.67 -0.99
N ASN A 148 -2.48 -3.30 -2.26
CA ASN A 148 -3.62 -3.01 -3.14
C ASN A 148 -3.28 -3.60 -4.52
N TYR A 149 -3.70 -4.82 -4.79
CA TYR A 149 -3.35 -5.52 -6.02
C TYR A 149 -4.28 -6.69 -6.32
N ILE A 150 -4.14 -7.25 -7.50
CA ILE A 150 -4.81 -8.47 -7.94
C ILE A 150 -3.75 -9.51 -8.30
N SER A 151 -3.99 -10.76 -7.95
CA SER A 151 -3.15 -11.89 -8.33
C SER A 151 -3.99 -13.13 -8.64
N HIS A 152 -3.49 -13.93 -9.59
CA HIS A 152 -4.07 -15.23 -9.91
C HIS A 152 -3.44 -16.28 -9.00
N GLU A 153 -4.26 -16.95 -8.21
CA GLU A 153 -3.79 -17.84 -7.12
C GLU A 153 -4.65 -19.11 -7.08
N HIS A 154 -4.09 -20.19 -6.50
CA HIS A 154 -4.80 -21.43 -6.28
C HIS A 154 -5.29 -21.50 -4.83
N HIS A 155 -6.61 -21.56 -4.63
CA HIS A 155 -7.24 -21.68 -3.32
C HIS A 155 -8.41 -22.66 -3.37
N TYR A 156 -8.54 -23.51 -2.36
CA TYR A 156 -9.63 -24.49 -2.24
C TYR A 156 -9.82 -25.35 -3.49
N GLY A 157 -8.72 -25.75 -4.13
CA GLY A 157 -8.73 -26.60 -5.33
C GLY A 157 -9.17 -25.89 -6.62
N LYS A 158 -9.19 -24.57 -6.64
CA LYS A 158 -9.58 -23.75 -7.81
C LYS A 158 -8.58 -22.63 -8.04
N ASP A 159 -8.38 -22.30 -9.30
CA ASP A 159 -7.64 -21.10 -9.70
C ASP A 159 -8.59 -19.90 -9.63
N VAL A 160 -8.21 -18.90 -8.86
CA VAL A 160 -9.03 -17.73 -8.56
C VAL A 160 -8.23 -16.43 -8.65
N TRP A 161 -8.91 -15.35 -8.95
CA TRP A 161 -8.35 -14.01 -8.87
C TRP A 161 -8.58 -13.42 -7.49
N VAL A 162 -7.51 -13.27 -6.73
CA VAL A 162 -7.55 -12.67 -5.38
C VAL A 162 -7.28 -11.19 -5.48
N THR A 163 -8.25 -10.38 -5.06
CA THR A 163 -8.08 -8.93 -4.94
C THR A 163 -7.78 -8.58 -3.49
N ARG A 164 -6.62 -7.96 -3.25
CA ARG A 164 -6.23 -7.45 -1.93
C ARG A 164 -6.30 -5.93 -1.92
N LYS A 165 -7.03 -5.38 -0.97
CA LYS A 165 -7.10 -3.94 -0.71
C LYS A 165 -6.90 -3.72 0.78
N GLY A 166 -5.77 -3.10 1.14
CA GLY A 166 -5.41 -2.96 2.56
C GLY A 166 -5.06 -4.30 3.21
N ALA A 167 -4.59 -5.27 2.45
CA ALA A 167 -4.10 -6.56 2.89
C ALA A 167 -2.85 -6.93 2.09
N VAL A 168 -1.97 -7.71 2.70
CA VAL A 168 -0.77 -8.25 2.06
C VAL A 168 -0.85 -9.76 1.93
N SER A 169 -0.08 -10.32 1.00
CA SER A 169 0.11 -11.75 0.90
C SER A 169 0.86 -12.27 2.13
N ALA A 170 0.42 -13.41 2.65
CA ALA A 170 1.00 -14.10 3.80
C ALA A 170 1.14 -15.60 3.49
N LYS A 171 1.57 -15.94 2.27
CA LYS A 171 1.87 -17.32 1.89
C LYS A 171 2.97 -17.86 2.80
N LYS A 172 3.00 -19.17 3.00
CA LYS A 172 3.95 -19.81 3.92
C LYS A 172 5.39 -19.40 3.62
N GLY A 173 6.04 -18.77 4.60
CA GLY A 173 7.42 -18.30 4.51
C GLY A 173 7.60 -16.94 3.82
N GLU A 174 6.56 -16.36 3.24
CA GLU A 174 6.62 -15.03 2.62
C GLU A 174 6.79 -13.93 3.68
N MET A 175 7.68 -12.98 3.40
CA MET A 175 7.93 -11.86 4.32
C MET A 175 6.98 -10.70 4.04
N GLY A 176 6.47 -10.09 5.09
CA GLY A 176 5.60 -8.92 5.02
C GLY A 176 5.98 -7.86 6.04
N ILE A 177 5.42 -6.67 5.89
CA ILE A 177 5.59 -5.56 6.83
C ILE A 177 4.20 -5.09 7.26
N ILE A 178 4.01 -4.95 8.57
CA ILE A 178 2.80 -4.38 9.17
C ILE A 178 3.21 -3.12 9.93
N PRO A 179 3.15 -1.94 9.30
CA PRO A 179 3.44 -0.68 9.96
C PRO A 179 2.38 -0.32 10.99
N GLY A 180 2.84 0.22 12.11
CA GLY A 180 2.00 0.89 13.09
C GLY A 180 1.60 2.31 12.65
N SER A 181 1.34 3.17 13.61
CA SER A 181 1.15 4.60 13.40
C SER A 181 2.41 5.37 13.78
N MET A 182 2.41 6.70 13.61
CA MET A 182 3.51 7.57 14.09
C MET A 182 3.72 7.35 15.60
N GLY A 183 4.93 6.98 15.98
CA GLY A 183 5.26 6.69 17.38
C GLY A 183 4.87 5.30 17.89
N ALA A 184 4.26 4.46 17.08
CA ALA A 184 4.02 3.05 17.38
C ALA A 184 5.02 2.15 16.65
N LYS A 185 5.19 0.92 17.16
CA LYS A 185 6.07 -0.09 16.54
C LYS A 185 5.54 -0.52 15.17
N SER A 186 6.45 -0.95 14.31
CA SER A 186 6.15 -1.67 13.07
C SER A 186 6.70 -3.10 13.17
N PHE A 187 6.13 -4.03 12.43
CA PHE A 187 6.48 -5.44 12.52
C PHE A 187 6.87 -5.99 11.15
N ILE A 188 7.98 -6.72 11.12
CA ILE A 188 8.32 -7.61 10.01
C ILE A 188 7.74 -8.97 10.36
N VAL A 189 6.94 -9.54 9.47
CA VAL A 189 6.20 -10.78 9.71
C VAL A 189 6.53 -11.82 8.65
N ARG A 190 6.35 -13.08 9.00
CA ARG A 190 6.47 -14.20 8.09
C ARG A 190 5.13 -14.92 7.97
N GLY A 191 4.62 -15.04 6.76
CA GLY A 191 3.35 -15.67 6.47
C GLY A 191 3.31 -17.15 6.88
N LEU A 192 2.20 -17.57 7.46
CA LEU A 192 1.93 -18.96 7.84
C LEU A 192 1.18 -19.73 6.74
N GLY A 193 0.59 -19.04 5.77
CA GLY A 193 -0.16 -19.63 4.67
C GLY A 193 -1.55 -20.12 5.07
N ASN A 194 -2.24 -19.40 5.97
CA ASN A 194 -3.58 -19.76 6.37
C ASN A 194 -4.56 -19.67 5.18
N GLU A 195 -5.14 -20.80 4.81
CA GLU A 195 -6.06 -20.90 3.65
C GLU A 195 -7.39 -20.16 3.91
N GLU A 196 -7.87 -20.10 5.15
CA GLU A 196 -9.11 -19.40 5.49
C GLU A 196 -9.06 -17.91 5.19
N SER A 197 -7.88 -17.29 5.30
CA SER A 197 -7.64 -15.90 4.95
C SER A 197 -7.20 -15.70 3.49
N PHE A 198 -7.28 -16.72 2.64
CA PHE A 198 -6.66 -16.71 1.30
C PHE A 198 -5.17 -16.36 1.36
N CYS A 199 -4.44 -16.89 2.32
CA CYS A 199 -3.04 -16.57 2.59
C CYS A 199 -2.82 -15.05 2.65
N SER A 200 -3.61 -14.33 3.42
CA SER A 200 -3.56 -12.87 3.53
C SER A 200 -3.52 -12.42 4.97
N CYS A 201 -2.86 -11.29 5.23
CA CYS A 201 -2.88 -10.65 6.55
C CYS A 201 -3.06 -9.13 6.44
N SER A 202 -3.19 -8.47 7.58
CA SER A 202 -3.31 -7.01 7.66
C SER A 202 -2.09 -6.32 7.09
N HIS A 203 -2.29 -5.19 6.41
CA HIS A 203 -1.21 -4.35 5.87
C HIS A 203 -0.74 -3.24 6.82
N GLY A 204 -1.36 -3.10 8.00
CA GLY A 204 -1.08 -2.05 8.97
C GLY A 204 -2.08 -2.04 10.11
N ALA A 205 -1.96 -1.10 11.02
CA ALA A 205 -2.83 -0.98 12.21
C ALA A 205 -4.32 -0.77 11.86
N GLY A 206 -4.60 -0.12 10.74
CA GLY A 206 -5.96 0.27 10.37
C GLY A 206 -6.47 1.48 11.18
N ARG A 207 -7.29 2.30 10.56
CA ARG A 207 -7.84 3.52 11.18
C ARG A 207 -9.11 3.22 11.95
N ILE A 208 -9.31 3.97 13.05
CA ILE A 208 -10.58 4.04 13.79
C ILE A 208 -11.33 5.35 13.54
N MET A 209 -10.64 6.35 13.00
CA MET A 209 -11.22 7.64 12.64
C MET A 209 -10.91 7.97 11.18
N SER A 210 -11.84 8.63 10.50
CA SER A 210 -11.55 9.23 9.20
C SER A 210 -10.54 10.38 9.36
N ARG A 211 -9.85 10.77 8.27
CA ARG A 211 -8.91 11.91 8.28
C ARG A 211 -9.58 13.20 8.76
N SER A 212 -10.78 13.47 8.26
CA SER A 212 -11.55 14.66 8.63
C SER A 212 -11.98 14.62 10.09
N GLU A 213 -12.30 13.45 10.61
CA GLU A 213 -12.65 13.28 12.02
C GLU A 213 -11.45 13.50 12.93
N ALA A 214 -10.29 12.92 12.59
CA ALA A 214 -9.05 13.12 13.34
C ALA A 214 -8.68 14.61 13.43
N LYS A 215 -8.74 15.35 12.30
CA LYS A 215 -8.48 16.81 12.27
C LYS A 215 -9.45 17.62 13.12
N ARG A 216 -10.68 17.13 13.34
CA ARG A 216 -11.65 17.82 14.19
C ARG A 216 -11.53 17.48 15.67
N ARG A 217 -11.08 16.25 15.99
CA ARG A 217 -11.13 15.70 17.35
C ARG A 217 -9.80 15.79 18.10
N VAL A 218 -8.69 15.76 17.38
CA VAL A 218 -7.37 15.71 17.97
C VAL A 218 -6.72 17.08 17.90
N SER A 219 -6.23 17.56 19.02
CA SER A 219 -5.47 18.81 19.12
C SER A 219 -4.00 18.58 18.74
N LEU A 220 -3.32 19.66 18.36
CA LEU A 220 -1.88 19.63 18.09
C LEU A 220 -1.09 19.18 19.34
N ASP A 221 -1.50 19.62 20.53
CA ASP A 221 -0.85 19.24 21.79
C ASP A 221 -0.96 17.74 22.08
N GLU A 222 -2.10 17.12 21.78
CA GLU A 222 -2.28 15.65 21.88
C GLU A 222 -1.38 14.93 20.89
N HIS A 223 -1.28 15.42 19.64
CA HIS A 223 -0.39 14.86 18.63
C HIS A 223 1.08 14.93 19.07
N ILE A 224 1.53 16.07 19.58
CA ILE A 224 2.90 16.27 20.09
C ILE A 224 3.20 15.30 21.24
N LYS A 225 2.27 15.13 22.19
CA LYS A 225 2.41 14.17 23.28
C LYS A 225 2.47 12.73 22.79
N ALA A 226 1.59 12.36 21.86
CA ALA A 226 1.51 11.00 21.31
C ALA A 226 2.74 10.62 20.47
N THR A 227 3.48 11.60 19.96
CA THR A 227 4.71 11.40 19.18
C THR A 227 5.98 11.79 19.93
N GLN A 228 5.90 11.84 21.27
CA GLN A 228 7.07 12.15 22.09
C GLN A 228 8.15 11.07 21.89
N GLY A 229 9.39 11.50 21.70
CA GLY A 229 10.53 10.60 21.43
C GLY A 229 10.67 10.18 19.96
N VAL A 230 9.74 10.57 19.10
CA VAL A 230 9.84 10.36 17.65
C VAL A 230 10.18 11.67 16.96
N GLU A 231 11.22 11.68 16.15
CA GLU A 231 11.56 12.82 15.29
C GLU A 231 10.65 12.79 14.06
N CYS A 232 9.67 13.66 14.05
CA CYS A 232 8.67 13.72 13.00
C CYS A 232 8.09 15.14 12.88
N ARG A 233 7.32 15.38 11.81
CA ARG A 233 6.57 16.63 11.69
C ARG A 233 5.52 16.72 12.80
N LYS A 234 5.46 17.86 13.49
CA LYS A 234 4.55 18.13 14.60
C LYS A 234 3.79 19.43 14.36
N ASP A 235 3.01 19.46 13.29
CA ASP A 235 2.18 20.60 12.92
C ASP A 235 0.76 20.14 12.49
N GLU A 236 -0.13 21.09 12.25
CA GLU A 236 -1.53 20.82 11.90
C GLU A 236 -1.70 19.96 10.62
N SER A 237 -0.71 19.97 9.72
CA SER A 237 -0.80 19.25 8.45
C SER A 237 -0.81 17.74 8.61
N VAL A 238 -0.32 17.21 9.76
CA VAL A 238 -0.17 15.78 10.02
C VAL A 238 -1.07 15.26 11.15
N ILE A 239 -1.95 16.08 11.72
CA ILE A 239 -2.86 15.67 12.81
C ILE A 239 -3.72 14.47 12.38
N ASP A 240 -4.09 14.36 11.12
CA ASP A 240 -4.85 13.22 10.61
C ASP A 240 -4.09 11.90 10.63
N GLU A 241 -2.78 11.90 10.82
CA GLU A 241 -1.93 10.71 10.98
C GLU A 241 -1.52 10.44 12.45
N THR A 242 -2.15 11.11 13.39
CA THR A 242 -1.88 10.93 14.84
C THR A 242 -2.12 9.48 15.27
N PRO A 243 -1.35 8.95 16.26
CA PRO A 243 -1.53 7.59 16.77
C PRO A 243 -2.95 7.26 17.19
N SER A 244 -3.66 8.18 17.84
CA SER A 244 -5.05 7.97 18.30
C SER A 244 -6.07 7.82 17.18
N ALA A 245 -5.73 8.10 15.92
CA ALA A 245 -6.57 7.86 14.77
C ALA A 245 -6.55 6.40 14.28
N TYR A 246 -5.68 5.56 14.87
CA TYR A 246 -5.43 4.17 14.48
C TYR A 246 -5.76 3.20 15.61
N LYS A 247 -5.98 1.93 15.25
CA LYS A 247 -6.06 0.85 16.24
C LYS A 247 -4.69 0.67 16.90
N PRO A 248 -4.63 0.29 18.18
CA PRO A 248 -3.37 -0.12 18.80
C PRO A 248 -2.77 -1.29 18.02
N ILE A 249 -1.52 -1.13 17.58
CA ILE A 249 -0.88 -2.13 16.72
C ILE A 249 -0.70 -3.47 17.43
N GLU A 250 -0.42 -3.45 18.74
CA GLU A 250 -0.29 -4.65 19.57
C GLU A 250 -1.57 -5.49 19.56
N ALA A 251 -2.73 -4.85 19.60
CA ALA A 251 -4.02 -5.55 19.51
C ALA A 251 -4.23 -6.20 18.12
N VAL A 252 -3.78 -5.53 17.06
CA VAL A 252 -3.84 -6.08 15.70
C VAL A 252 -2.93 -7.29 15.56
N ILE A 253 -1.70 -7.20 16.03
CA ILE A 253 -0.72 -8.30 16.00
C ILE A 253 -1.19 -9.47 16.86
N CYS A 254 -1.74 -9.21 18.04
CA CYS A 254 -2.29 -10.27 18.90
C CYS A 254 -3.39 -11.06 18.18
N LEU A 255 -4.31 -10.38 17.48
CA LEU A 255 -5.35 -11.05 16.70
C LEU A 255 -4.78 -11.89 15.54
N LEU A 256 -3.74 -11.41 14.89
CA LEU A 256 -3.08 -12.16 13.82
C LEU A 256 -2.44 -13.45 14.35
N TYR A 257 -1.78 -13.40 15.50
CA TYR A 257 -1.18 -14.58 16.15
C TYR A 257 -2.24 -15.59 16.63
N THR A 258 -3.36 -15.12 17.14
CA THR A 258 -4.41 -16.00 17.67
C THR A 258 -5.28 -16.62 16.58
N SER A 259 -5.30 -16.02 15.39
CA SER A 259 -6.02 -16.55 14.22
C SER A 259 -5.15 -17.39 13.29
N ASP A 260 -3.87 -17.63 13.63
CA ASP A 260 -2.87 -18.29 12.78
C ASP A 260 -2.74 -17.63 11.37
N ALA A 261 -3.06 -16.35 11.27
CA ALA A 261 -3.11 -15.62 9.99
C ALA A 261 -1.77 -14.94 9.64
N ALA A 262 -0.80 -14.91 10.56
CA ALA A 262 0.51 -14.29 10.34
C ALA A 262 1.66 -15.23 10.74
#